data_0b8ff8b5db6a3c24ba8cc5edceffbccd
#
_entry.id   0b8ff8b5db6a3c24ba8cc5edceffbccd
#
_cell.length_a   1.000
_cell.length_b   1.000
_cell.length_c   1.000
_cell.angle_alpha   90.00
_cell.angle_beta   90.00
_cell.angle_gamma   90.00
#
_symmetry.space_group_name_H-M   'P 1'
#
loop_
_entity.id
_entity.type
_entity.pdbx_description
1 polymer ?
#
loop_
_entity_poly.entity_id
_entity_poly.type
_entity_poly.pdbx_seq_one_letter_code
_entity_poly.pdbx_strand_id
1 'polypeptide(L)'
;MWDNNAQSMELYKPLNNYNMKNTGFFKSALMLLVLLVGFAAKSQAQNIELHYDVRRNCATSTVDMFRADNCGSTYFFIDMDYAPKAFGAYGEISREFCFWKDSKLNWLSAHIEYNGGLDVNNGSYDNAWLAGLTYSGHSKDWSKTWSLSAMYKAIPGNSSVHNFQITGVWNLDFFNHWLSFNGFADFWREARAWQGTEYIFITEPQLWVNLNKVKGMEKVNLSLGTEVELSNNFVAKGFDVMPTVAVKYAF
;
A
#
# COMPACT_ATOMS: atom_id res chain seq x y z
N MET A 1 3.97 29.91 -29.58
CA MET A 1 4.95 28.86 -29.32
C MET A 1 5.37 29.09 -27.89
N TRP A 2 4.65 28.47 -26.94
CA TRP A 2 4.83 28.66 -25.50
C TRP A 2 5.67 27.50 -24.97
N ASP A 3 6.69 27.85 -24.27
CA ASP A 3 7.73 26.94 -23.76
C ASP A 3 7.21 26.25 -22.49
N ASN A 4 6.66 25.04 -22.64
CA ASN A 4 6.08 24.24 -21.56
C ASN A 4 7.12 23.41 -20.77
N ASN A 5 8.41 23.66 -20.97
CA ASN A 5 9.49 22.85 -20.34
C ASN A 5 9.94 23.33 -18.95
N ALA A 6 9.37 24.41 -18.41
CA ALA A 6 9.80 24.97 -17.13
C ALA A 6 8.91 24.57 -15.94
N GLN A 7 7.70 24.04 -16.18
CA GLN A 7 6.76 23.73 -15.07
C GLN A 7 6.92 22.34 -14.46
N SER A 8 7.53 21.39 -15.14
CA SER A 8 7.67 20.01 -14.63
C SER A 8 8.79 19.81 -13.61
N MET A 9 9.71 20.78 -13.47
CA MET A 9 10.82 20.70 -12.52
C MET A 9 10.54 21.38 -11.16
N GLU A 10 9.41 22.09 -11.01
CA GLU A 10 9.06 22.75 -9.74
C GLU A 10 8.22 21.89 -8.78
N LEU A 11 7.70 20.75 -9.23
CA LEU A 11 6.82 19.89 -8.43
C LEU A 11 7.53 19.07 -7.34
N TYR A 12 8.84 18.98 -7.41
CA TYR A 12 9.69 18.37 -6.37
C TYR A 12 10.75 19.35 -5.85
N LYS A 13 10.33 20.55 -5.46
CA LYS A 13 11.19 21.32 -4.55
C LYS A 13 11.21 20.57 -3.20
N PRO A 14 12.36 20.06 -2.73
CA PRO A 14 12.44 19.59 -1.36
C PRO A 14 11.98 20.77 -0.50
N LEU A 15 11.04 20.51 0.40
CA LEU A 15 10.57 21.48 1.39
C LEU A 15 11.78 21.95 2.20
N ASN A 16 12.42 23.03 1.72
CA ASN A 16 13.62 23.57 2.31
C ASN A 16 13.37 23.98 3.75
N ASN A 17 14.11 23.37 4.68
CA ASN A 17 14.39 23.83 6.03
C ASN A 17 13.19 24.05 6.97
N TYR A 18 12.34 23.05 7.17
CA TYR A 18 11.58 23.00 8.43
C TYR A 18 12.45 22.39 9.53
N ASN A 19 13.05 23.26 10.36
CA ASN A 19 13.73 22.89 11.58
C ASN A 19 12.80 22.01 12.43
N MET A 20 13.07 20.72 12.51
CA MET A 20 12.37 19.75 13.35
C MET A 20 12.64 20.00 14.85
N LYS A 21 12.18 21.14 15.37
CA LYS A 21 12.02 21.35 16.83
C LYS A 21 10.57 21.14 17.26
N ASN A 22 9.89 20.13 16.72
CA ASN A 22 8.48 19.93 17.07
C ASN A 22 8.23 18.56 17.71
N THR A 23 8.57 18.47 19.02
CA THR A 23 8.13 17.38 19.90
C THR A 23 6.59 17.20 19.91
N GLY A 24 5.83 18.14 19.35
CA GLY A 24 4.39 18.09 19.19
C GLY A 24 3.92 17.05 18.16
N PHE A 25 4.66 16.86 17.06
CA PHE A 25 4.28 15.91 16.01
C PHE A 25 4.29 14.46 16.50
N PHE A 26 5.37 14.03 17.16
CA PHE A 26 5.44 12.69 17.75
C PHE A 26 4.36 12.45 18.81
N LYS A 27 4.01 13.48 19.61
CA LYS A 27 2.92 13.38 20.59
C LYS A 27 1.55 13.23 19.90
N SER A 28 1.30 13.95 18.81
CA SER A 28 0.03 13.85 18.08
C SER A 28 -0.13 12.53 17.34
N ALA A 29 0.93 12.02 16.68
CA ALA A 29 0.95 10.72 16.02
C ALA A 29 0.79 9.58 17.05
N LEU A 30 1.47 9.68 18.20
CA LEU A 30 1.34 8.70 19.28
C LEU A 30 -0.06 8.75 19.91
N MET A 31 -0.67 9.94 20.03
CA MET A 31 -2.02 10.11 20.56
C MET A 31 -3.09 9.58 19.60
N LEU A 32 -2.90 9.73 18.28
CA LEU A 32 -3.76 9.13 17.26
C LEU A 32 -3.68 7.59 17.31
N LEU A 33 -2.47 7.04 17.43
CA LEU A 33 -2.25 5.60 17.60
C LEU A 33 -2.96 5.08 18.87
N VAL A 34 -2.89 5.80 19.98
CA VAL A 34 -3.55 5.43 21.26
C VAL A 34 -5.07 5.52 21.18
N LEU A 35 -5.63 6.49 20.44
CA LEU A 35 -7.07 6.63 20.26
C LEU A 35 -7.65 5.53 19.38
N LEU A 36 -6.91 5.05 18.37
CA LEU A 36 -7.34 3.97 17.48
C LEU A 36 -7.31 2.59 18.17
N VAL A 37 -6.44 2.37 19.16
CA VAL A 37 -6.39 1.14 19.98
C VAL A 37 -7.67 0.95 20.83
N GLY A 38 -8.45 1.99 21.08
CA GLY A 38 -9.68 1.94 21.88
C GLY A 38 -10.90 1.30 21.21
N PHE A 39 -10.86 1.03 19.90
CA PHE A 39 -12.01 0.51 19.13
C PHE A 39 -11.86 -0.95 18.66
N ALA A 40 -11.21 -1.81 19.45
CA ALA A 40 -11.06 -3.24 19.12
C ALA A 40 -12.42 -3.99 19.18
N ALA A 41 -13.24 -3.83 18.15
CA ALA A 41 -14.23 -4.83 17.82
C ALA A 41 -13.47 -6.06 17.27
N LYS A 42 -13.88 -7.30 17.62
CA LYS A 42 -13.27 -8.55 17.14
C LYS A 42 -13.29 -8.58 15.60
N SER A 43 -12.23 -8.11 14.97
CA SER A 43 -12.03 -8.05 13.54
C SER A 43 -10.86 -8.95 13.16
N GLN A 44 -10.98 -9.62 12.04
CA GLN A 44 -9.89 -10.42 11.49
C GLN A 44 -8.91 -9.49 10.77
N ALA A 45 -7.61 -9.59 11.10
CA ALA A 45 -6.49 -8.91 10.47
C ALA A 45 -6.75 -7.42 10.11
N GLN A 46 -6.67 -6.57 11.12
CA GLN A 46 -6.56 -5.12 10.94
C GLN A 46 -5.20 -4.67 11.44
N ASN A 47 -4.54 -3.81 10.67
CA ASN A 47 -3.25 -3.24 11.03
C ASN A 47 -3.32 -1.72 10.98
N ILE A 48 -2.49 -1.10 11.81
CA ILE A 48 -2.09 0.29 11.66
C ILE A 48 -0.57 0.29 11.54
N GLU A 49 -0.07 0.90 10.49
CA GLU A 49 1.35 1.07 10.25
C GLU A 49 1.70 2.55 10.28
N LEU A 50 2.90 2.87 10.76
CA LEU A 50 3.48 4.19 10.68
C LEU A 50 4.86 4.06 10.07
N HIS A 51 5.03 4.59 8.89
CA HIS A 51 6.25 4.62 8.12
C HIS A 51 6.89 6.00 8.19
N TYR A 52 8.21 6.04 8.23
CA TYR A 52 8.98 7.26 8.05
C TYR A 52 9.90 7.09 6.84
N ASP A 53 9.62 7.85 5.79
CA ASP A 53 10.44 7.88 4.59
C ASP A 53 11.67 8.76 4.84
N VAL A 54 12.83 8.14 4.86
CA VAL A 54 14.10 8.82 5.16
C VAL A 54 14.58 9.70 4.01
N ARG A 55 14.10 9.45 2.80
CA ARG A 55 14.49 10.20 1.60
C ARG A 55 13.59 11.42 1.41
N ARG A 56 12.27 11.25 1.51
CA ARG A 56 11.28 12.34 1.38
C ARG A 56 11.13 13.15 2.66
N ASN A 57 11.63 12.67 3.81
CA ASN A 57 11.49 13.28 5.12
C ASN A 57 10.01 13.53 5.48
N CYS A 58 9.18 12.54 5.23
CA CYS A 58 7.76 12.54 5.55
C CYS A 58 7.36 11.25 6.26
N ALA A 59 6.21 11.29 6.92
CA ALA A 59 5.62 10.11 7.52
C ALA A 59 4.36 9.72 6.77
N THR A 60 4.09 8.42 6.67
CA THR A 60 2.84 7.86 6.14
C THR A 60 2.23 6.97 7.21
N SER A 61 0.95 7.15 7.50
CA SER A 61 0.18 6.18 8.27
C SER A 61 -0.70 5.36 7.33
N THR A 62 -0.63 4.06 7.46
CA THR A 62 -1.46 3.09 6.74
C THR A 62 -2.44 2.43 7.69
N VAL A 63 -3.69 2.38 7.31
CA VAL A 63 -4.69 1.52 7.95
C VAL A 63 -5.14 0.50 6.93
N ASP A 64 -4.95 -0.77 7.22
CA ASP A 64 -5.37 -1.85 6.34
C ASP A 64 -6.30 -2.85 7.03
N MET A 65 -7.11 -3.53 6.24
CA MET A 65 -7.98 -4.61 6.69
C MET A 65 -8.09 -5.70 5.64
N PHE A 66 -7.84 -6.93 6.06
CA PHE A 66 -8.21 -8.12 5.32
C PHE A 66 -9.31 -8.89 6.04
N ARG A 67 -10.38 -9.23 5.33
CA ARG A 67 -11.48 -10.04 5.85
C ARG A 67 -11.92 -11.10 4.85
N ALA A 68 -11.78 -12.36 5.23
CA ALA A 68 -12.34 -13.50 4.50
C ALA A 68 -13.77 -13.79 4.96
N ASP A 69 -14.61 -14.26 4.03
CA ASP A 69 -15.97 -14.73 4.29
C ASP A 69 -16.33 -15.94 3.38
N ASN A 70 -17.58 -16.40 3.46
CA ASN A 70 -18.03 -17.57 2.70
C ASN A 70 -18.06 -17.35 1.18
N CYS A 71 -18.02 -16.11 0.72
CA CYS A 71 -18.10 -15.73 -0.69
C CYS A 71 -16.76 -15.30 -1.28
N GLY A 72 -15.72 -15.14 -0.43
CA GLY A 72 -14.40 -14.67 -0.85
C GLY A 72 -13.70 -13.85 0.21
N SER A 73 -13.07 -12.74 -0.19
CA SER A 73 -12.39 -11.84 0.74
C SER A 73 -12.52 -10.38 0.32
N THR A 74 -12.48 -9.49 1.28
CA THR A 74 -12.35 -8.04 1.09
C THR A 74 -11.03 -7.58 1.66
N TYR A 75 -10.34 -6.75 0.93
CA TYR A 75 -9.16 -6.04 1.38
C TYR A 75 -9.33 -4.55 1.12
N PHE A 76 -8.88 -3.72 2.02
CA PHE A 76 -8.68 -2.31 1.76
C PHE A 76 -7.47 -1.79 2.54
N PHE A 77 -6.88 -0.72 2.04
CA PHE A 77 -5.98 0.13 2.82
C PHE A 77 -6.25 1.61 2.52
N ILE A 78 -5.83 2.44 3.45
CA ILE A 78 -5.81 3.89 3.29
C ILE A 78 -4.50 4.41 3.86
N ASP A 79 -3.74 5.10 3.02
CA ASP A 79 -2.55 5.84 3.38
C ASP A 79 -2.89 7.30 3.63
N MET A 80 -2.19 7.90 4.57
CA MET A 80 -2.22 9.33 4.82
C MET A 80 -0.80 9.84 5.03
N ASP A 81 -0.39 10.80 4.22
CA ASP A 81 0.95 11.39 4.23
C ASP A 81 1.01 12.68 5.04
N TYR A 82 2.13 12.87 5.76
CA TYR A 82 2.35 14.00 6.66
C TYR A 82 3.73 14.63 6.46
N ALA A 83 3.76 15.98 6.23
CA ALA A 83 5.00 16.76 6.20
C ALA A 83 4.78 18.26 6.54
N PRO A 84 4.73 18.71 7.75
CA PRO A 84 4.33 18.10 9.02
C PRO A 84 2.82 17.96 9.17
N LYS A 85 2.02 18.53 8.27
CA LYS A 85 0.55 18.39 8.21
C LYS A 85 0.21 17.29 7.21
N ALA A 86 -0.99 16.75 7.33
CA ALA A 86 -1.51 15.85 6.30
C ALA A 86 -1.58 16.61 4.96
N PHE A 87 -1.00 16.01 3.91
CA PHE A 87 -0.96 16.60 2.58
C PHE A 87 -1.44 15.66 1.48
N GLY A 88 -1.50 14.36 1.74
CA GLY A 88 -1.98 13.36 0.80
C GLY A 88 -2.80 12.28 1.49
N ALA A 89 -3.68 11.66 0.74
CA ALA A 89 -4.38 10.45 1.12
C ALA A 89 -4.62 9.61 -0.14
N TYR A 90 -4.35 8.30 -0.05
CA TYR A 90 -4.60 7.35 -1.11
C TYR A 90 -5.21 6.10 -0.50
N GLY A 91 -6.05 5.41 -1.23
CA GLY A 91 -6.62 4.17 -0.75
C GLY A 91 -7.16 3.30 -1.88
N GLU A 92 -7.20 2.02 -1.56
CA GLU A 92 -7.73 0.99 -2.43
C GLU A 92 -8.72 0.13 -1.66
N ILE A 93 -9.72 -0.37 -2.35
CA ILE A 93 -10.64 -1.39 -1.84
C ILE A 93 -10.86 -2.43 -2.90
N SER A 94 -10.63 -3.70 -2.54
CA SER A 94 -10.80 -4.83 -3.44
C SER A 94 -11.70 -5.92 -2.86
N ARG A 95 -12.34 -6.65 -3.75
CA ARG A 95 -13.18 -7.80 -3.42
C ARG A 95 -12.89 -8.97 -4.32
N GLU A 96 -12.60 -10.11 -3.70
CA GLU A 96 -12.50 -11.41 -4.36
C GLU A 96 -13.81 -12.16 -4.21
N PHE A 97 -14.30 -12.76 -5.30
CA PHE A 97 -15.50 -13.63 -5.32
C PHE A 97 -15.07 -15.05 -5.69
N CYS A 98 -15.17 -15.97 -4.71
CA CYS A 98 -14.78 -17.37 -4.87
C CYS A 98 -15.94 -18.21 -5.43
N PHE A 99 -16.41 -17.90 -6.64
CA PHE A 99 -17.53 -18.63 -7.29
C PHE A 99 -17.25 -20.12 -7.49
N TRP A 100 -15.98 -20.50 -7.58
CA TRP A 100 -15.52 -21.86 -7.91
C TRP A 100 -14.97 -22.61 -6.69
N LYS A 101 -15.25 -22.16 -5.46
CA LYS A 101 -14.66 -22.71 -4.23
C LYS A 101 -14.89 -24.22 -4.04
N ASP A 102 -16.03 -24.77 -4.53
CA ASP A 102 -16.39 -26.17 -4.43
C ASP A 102 -15.98 -27.00 -5.66
N SER A 103 -15.13 -26.47 -6.50
CA SER A 103 -14.65 -27.11 -7.73
C SER A 103 -13.13 -27.29 -7.73
N LYS A 104 -12.61 -27.90 -8.81
CA LYS A 104 -11.14 -27.98 -9.04
C LYS A 104 -10.49 -26.63 -9.31
N LEU A 105 -11.27 -25.56 -9.48
CA LEU A 105 -10.82 -24.18 -9.69
C LEU A 105 -10.90 -23.35 -8.40
N ASN A 106 -10.88 -23.98 -7.23
CA ASN A 106 -10.96 -23.30 -5.93
C ASN A 106 -9.83 -22.32 -5.63
N TRP A 107 -8.76 -22.34 -6.42
CA TRP A 107 -7.64 -21.40 -6.41
C TRP A 107 -7.91 -20.13 -7.23
N LEU A 108 -9.04 -20.05 -7.95
CA LEU A 108 -9.41 -18.92 -8.81
C LEU A 108 -10.55 -18.13 -8.21
N SER A 109 -10.43 -16.81 -8.23
CA SER A 109 -11.51 -15.87 -7.87
C SER A 109 -11.73 -14.82 -8.96
N ALA A 110 -12.91 -14.22 -8.97
CA ALA A 110 -13.17 -13.00 -9.72
C ALA A 110 -12.87 -11.81 -8.83
N HIS A 111 -12.13 -10.84 -9.39
CA HIS A 111 -11.62 -9.65 -8.71
C HIS A 111 -12.33 -8.39 -9.18
N ILE A 112 -12.68 -7.52 -8.25
CA ILE A 112 -13.03 -6.12 -8.52
C ILE A 112 -12.30 -5.21 -7.54
N GLU A 113 -11.87 -4.02 -8.00
CA GLU A 113 -11.10 -3.08 -7.18
C GLU A 113 -11.39 -1.64 -7.60
N TYR A 114 -11.31 -0.74 -6.63
CA TYR A 114 -11.35 0.70 -6.82
C TYR A 114 -10.17 1.33 -6.10
N ASN A 115 -9.46 2.22 -6.81
CA ASN A 115 -8.32 2.98 -6.32
C ASN A 115 -8.60 4.47 -6.48
N GLY A 116 -8.19 5.27 -5.49
CA GLY A 116 -8.32 6.70 -5.59
C GLY A 116 -7.69 7.45 -4.44
N GLY A 117 -7.54 8.75 -4.58
CA GLY A 117 -6.92 9.56 -3.56
C GLY A 117 -6.92 11.05 -3.90
N LEU A 118 -6.26 11.81 -3.05
CA LEU A 118 -6.09 13.25 -3.21
C LEU A 118 -4.77 13.71 -2.60
N ASP A 119 -4.26 14.80 -3.14
CA ASP A 119 -3.10 15.52 -2.64
C ASP A 119 -3.42 17.02 -2.61
N VAL A 120 -2.99 17.72 -1.56
CA VAL A 120 -3.34 19.15 -1.38
C VAL A 120 -2.75 20.06 -2.45
N ASN A 121 -1.70 19.63 -3.16
CA ASN A 121 -1.03 20.41 -4.19
C ASN A 121 -1.56 20.07 -5.60
N ASN A 122 -1.92 18.79 -5.82
CA ASN A 122 -2.26 18.26 -7.12
C ASN A 122 -3.77 17.98 -7.29
N GLY A 123 -4.54 18.06 -6.21
CA GLY A 123 -5.97 17.75 -6.21
C GLY A 123 -6.26 16.25 -6.16
N SER A 124 -7.31 15.81 -6.82
CA SER A 124 -7.68 14.39 -6.87
C SER A 124 -6.77 13.62 -7.82
N TYR A 125 -6.30 12.43 -7.40
CA TYR A 125 -5.73 11.45 -8.31
C TYR A 125 -6.81 10.89 -9.22
N ASP A 126 -6.41 10.48 -10.43
CA ASP A 126 -7.32 9.78 -11.32
C ASP A 126 -7.82 8.50 -10.67
N ASN A 127 -9.14 8.36 -10.56
CA ASN A 127 -9.75 7.15 -10.02
C ASN A 127 -9.52 5.98 -10.98
N ALA A 128 -9.21 4.79 -10.45
CA ALA A 128 -9.10 3.58 -11.24
C ALA A 128 -10.12 2.53 -10.79
N TRP A 129 -10.71 1.86 -11.76
CA TRP A 129 -11.60 0.71 -11.56
C TRP A 129 -10.95 -0.50 -12.21
N LEU A 130 -10.79 -1.57 -11.45
CA LEU A 130 -10.17 -2.79 -11.92
C LEU A 130 -11.16 -3.95 -11.82
N ALA A 131 -11.10 -4.84 -12.82
CA ALA A 131 -11.87 -6.08 -12.81
C ALA A 131 -11.08 -7.17 -13.54
N GLY A 132 -11.04 -8.37 -12.96
CA GLY A 132 -10.25 -9.46 -13.52
C GLY A 132 -10.39 -10.77 -12.78
N LEU A 133 -9.33 -11.55 -12.84
CA LEU A 133 -9.22 -12.85 -12.19
C LEU A 133 -7.96 -12.89 -11.33
N THR A 134 -8.07 -13.53 -10.17
CA THR A 134 -6.96 -13.76 -9.25
C THR A 134 -6.74 -15.25 -9.05
N TYR A 135 -5.49 -15.69 -9.26
CA TYR A 135 -4.97 -16.97 -8.82
C TYR A 135 -4.42 -16.82 -7.40
N SER A 136 -4.83 -17.67 -6.47
CA SER A 136 -4.33 -17.64 -5.09
C SER A 136 -3.78 -19.00 -4.66
N GLY A 137 -2.73 -18.97 -3.85
CA GLY A 137 -2.11 -20.16 -3.31
C GLY A 137 -1.59 -19.96 -1.90
N HIS A 138 -1.36 -21.07 -1.20
CA HIS A 138 -0.84 -21.07 0.15
C HIS A 138 -0.05 -22.34 0.50
N SER A 139 0.84 -22.27 1.49
CA SER A 139 1.45 -23.44 2.10
C SER A 139 0.42 -24.21 2.95
N LYS A 140 0.73 -25.48 3.29
CA LYS A 140 -0.19 -26.33 4.07
C LYS A 140 -0.49 -25.76 5.46
N ASP A 141 0.45 -25.06 6.04
CA ASP A 141 0.38 -24.45 7.39
C ASP A 141 -0.06 -22.98 7.35
N TRP A 142 -0.38 -22.44 6.16
CA TRP A 142 -0.77 -21.05 5.94
C TRP A 142 0.28 -20.01 6.32
N SER A 143 1.50 -20.43 6.62
CA SER A 143 2.60 -19.51 6.89
C SER A 143 3.05 -18.75 5.66
N LYS A 144 2.65 -19.19 4.48
CA LYS A 144 2.96 -18.55 3.20
C LYS A 144 1.72 -18.49 2.36
N THR A 145 1.34 -17.29 1.93
CA THR A 145 0.24 -17.05 1.00
C THR A 145 0.72 -16.16 -0.13
N TRP A 146 0.16 -16.34 -1.32
CA TRP A 146 0.46 -15.51 -2.48
C TRP A 146 -0.74 -15.44 -3.40
N SER A 147 -0.81 -14.39 -4.19
CA SER A 147 -1.78 -14.26 -5.27
C SER A 147 -1.17 -13.59 -6.49
N LEU A 148 -1.76 -13.84 -7.64
CA LEU A 148 -1.46 -13.18 -8.90
C LEU A 148 -2.76 -12.82 -9.60
N SER A 149 -2.98 -11.53 -9.81
CA SER A 149 -4.17 -10.99 -10.46
C SER A 149 -3.84 -10.47 -11.85
N ALA A 150 -4.72 -10.72 -12.81
CA ALA A 150 -4.69 -10.13 -14.14
C ALA A 150 -5.99 -9.38 -14.39
N MET A 151 -5.92 -8.07 -14.58
CA MET A 151 -7.05 -7.18 -14.52
C MET A 151 -7.11 -6.22 -15.70
N TYR A 152 -8.30 -5.96 -16.17
CA TYR A 152 -8.63 -4.77 -16.94
C TYR A 152 -8.66 -3.58 -15.97
N LYS A 153 -8.00 -2.46 -16.34
CA LYS A 153 -7.94 -1.23 -15.56
C LYS A 153 -8.54 -0.08 -16.34
N ALA A 154 -9.61 0.49 -15.83
CA ALA A 154 -10.22 1.70 -16.38
C ALA A 154 -9.84 2.91 -15.54
N ILE A 155 -9.32 3.96 -16.16
CA ILE A 155 -8.95 5.23 -15.53
C ILE A 155 -9.76 6.36 -16.19
N PRO A 156 -11.00 6.63 -15.74
CA PRO A 156 -11.82 7.72 -16.27
C PRO A 156 -11.12 9.07 -16.04
N GLY A 157 -11.07 9.91 -17.08
CA GLY A 157 -10.38 11.20 -17.03
C GLY A 157 -8.97 11.17 -17.61
N ASN A 158 -8.32 10.01 -17.68
CA ASN A 158 -7.01 9.86 -18.32
C ASN A 158 -7.15 9.86 -19.85
N SER A 159 -6.09 10.28 -20.55
CA SER A 159 -6.03 10.26 -22.02
C SER A 159 -6.16 8.86 -22.61
N SER A 160 -5.80 7.82 -21.87
CA SER A 160 -6.04 6.42 -22.17
C SER A 160 -6.86 5.79 -21.05
N VAL A 161 -8.16 5.68 -21.26
CA VAL A 161 -9.09 5.13 -20.26
C VAL A 161 -8.90 3.62 -20.07
N HIS A 162 -8.60 2.90 -21.15
CA HIS A 162 -8.57 1.43 -21.18
C HIS A 162 -7.15 0.91 -21.06
N ASN A 163 -6.87 0.23 -19.96
CA ASN A 163 -5.55 -0.28 -19.61
C ASN A 163 -5.66 -1.69 -19.03
N PHE A 164 -4.52 -2.25 -18.63
CA PHE A 164 -4.44 -3.50 -17.86
C PHE A 164 -3.53 -3.30 -16.65
N GLN A 165 -3.68 -4.18 -15.67
CA GLN A 165 -2.79 -4.30 -14.52
C GLN A 165 -2.56 -5.77 -14.19
N ILE A 166 -1.33 -6.08 -13.80
CA ILE A 166 -0.95 -7.38 -13.21
C ILE A 166 -0.43 -7.07 -11.81
N THR A 167 -1.01 -7.72 -10.80
CA THR A 167 -0.66 -7.55 -9.40
C THR A 167 -0.25 -8.88 -8.79
N GLY A 168 0.95 -8.95 -8.22
CA GLY A 168 1.39 -10.05 -7.37
C GLY A 168 1.41 -9.62 -5.91
N VAL A 169 0.85 -10.42 -5.00
CA VAL A 169 0.87 -10.16 -3.55
C VAL A 169 1.44 -11.37 -2.83
N TRP A 170 2.23 -11.14 -1.78
CA TRP A 170 2.77 -12.21 -0.94
C TRP A 170 2.75 -11.84 0.54
N ASN A 171 2.53 -12.87 1.36
CA ASN A 171 2.70 -12.83 2.81
C ASN A 171 3.42 -14.10 3.24
N LEU A 172 4.64 -13.98 3.70
CA LEU A 172 5.54 -15.09 4.01
C LEU A 172 6.06 -14.95 5.43
N ASP A 173 5.63 -15.85 6.31
CA ASP A 173 6.13 -15.93 7.67
C ASP A 173 7.26 -16.94 7.80
N PHE A 174 8.29 -16.58 8.55
CA PHE A 174 9.48 -17.38 8.80
C PHE A 174 9.75 -17.54 10.30
N PHE A 175 10.49 -18.57 10.66
CA PHE A 175 10.96 -18.79 12.03
C PHE A 175 9.84 -18.77 13.08
N ASN A 176 8.74 -19.51 12.81
CA ASN A 176 7.56 -19.52 13.67
C ASN A 176 6.95 -18.13 13.89
N HIS A 177 6.80 -17.37 12.79
CA HIS A 177 6.26 -16.00 12.74
C HIS A 177 7.12 -14.94 13.46
N TRP A 178 8.41 -15.20 13.71
CA TRP A 178 9.34 -14.18 14.19
C TRP A 178 9.58 -13.10 13.15
N LEU A 179 9.60 -13.51 11.90
CA LEU A 179 9.88 -12.66 10.78
C LEU A 179 8.76 -12.80 9.76
N SER A 180 8.17 -11.69 9.34
CA SER A 180 7.20 -11.64 8.25
C SER A 180 7.79 -10.83 7.09
N PHE A 181 7.68 -11.39 5.88
CA PHE A 181 8.03 -10.72 4.63
C PHE A 181 6.79 -10.66 3.76
N ASN A 182 6.22 -9.49 3.59
CA ASN A 182 5.02 -9.28 2.82
C ASN A 182 5.22 -8.12 1.83
N GLY A 183 4.28 -7.95 0.94
CA GLY A 183 4.28 -6.87 -0.02
C GLY A 183 3.52 -7.22 -1.28
N PHE A 184 3.63 -6.32 -2.24
CA PHE A 184 3.02 -6.48 -3.54
C PHE A 184 3.97 -6.04 -4.66
N ALA A 185 3.62 -6.38 -5.89
CA ALA A 185 4.25 -5.88 -7.11
C ALA A 185 3.18 -5.65 -8.17
N ASP A 186 3.11 -4.43 -8.66
CA ASP A 186 2.20 -4.00 -9.70
C ASP A 186 2.92 -3.64 -10.98
N PHE A 187 2.37 -4.10 -12.07
CA PHE A 187 2.75 -3.67 -13.41
C PHE A 187 1.51 -3.30 -14.19
N TRP A 188 1.44 -2.06 -14.68
CA TRP A 188 0.28 -1.61 -15.45
C TRP A 188 0.66 -0.69 -16.59
N ARG A 189 -0.30 -0.51 -17.51
CA ARG A 189 -0.22 0.52 -18.54
C ARG A 189 -1.04 1.72 -18.11
N GLU A 190 -0.48 2.91 -18.25
CA GLU A 190 -1.14 4.18 -18.04
C GLU A 190 -0.40 5.27 -18.83
N ALA A 191 -1.11 5.97 -19.70
CA ALA A 191 -0.51 7.08 -20.44
C ALA A 191 -0.22 8.24 -19.49
N ARG A 192 1.06 8.50 -19.23
CA ARG A 192 1.53 9.64 -18.43
C ARG A 192 2.19 10.67 -19.32
N ALA A 193 1.40 11.59 -19.88
CA ALA A 193 1.85 12.59 -20.85
C ALA A 193 3.01 13.44 -20.32
N TRP A 194 3.03 13.76 -19.02
CA TRP A 194 4.08 14.55 -18.39
C TRP A 194 5.43 13.81 -18.24
N GLN A 195 5.43 12.47 -18.25
CA GLN A 195 6.64 11.64 -18.22
C GLN A 195 7.00 11.08 -19.61
N GLY A 196 6.04 11.07 -20.54
CA GLY A 196 6.19 10.45 -21.85
C GLY A 196 6.39 8.94 -21.77
N THR A 197 5.82 8.28 -20.75
CA THR A 197 5.89 6.83 -20.52
C THR A 197 4.49 6.24 -20.47
N GLU A 198 4.38 4.94 -20.77
CA GLU A 198 3.11 4.21 -20.78
C GLU A 198 3.09 3.02 -19.82
N TYR A 199 4.25 2.54 -19.37
CA TYR A 199 4.35 1.36 -18.52
C TYR A 199 4.96 1.74 -17.19
N ILE A 200 4.28 1.32 -16.13
CA ILE A 200 4.63 1.63 -14.76
C ILE A 200 4.80 0.33 -14.00
N PHE A 201 5.81 0.29 -13.15
CA PHE A 201 6.05 -0.77 -12.20
C PHE A 201 6.27 -0.17 -10.82
N ILE A 202 5.68 -0.80 -9.80
CA ILE A 202 5.94 -0.53 -8.39
C ILE A 202 5.95 -1.83 -7.62
N THR A 203 6.80 -1.92 -6.62
CA THR A 203 6.77 -2.99 -5.61
C THR A 203 7.18 -2.44 -4.27
N GLU A 204 6.50 -2.88 -3.22
CA GLU A 204 6.74 -2.45 -1.84
C GLU A 204 6.95 -3.67 -0.93
N PRO A 205 8.13 -4.33 -1.02
CA PRO A 205 8.49 -5.36 -0.07
C PRO A 205 8.67 -4.77 1.33
N GLN A 206 8.01 -5.41 2.30
CA GLN A 206 8.08 -5.10 3.72
C GLN A 206 8.71 -6.24 4.49
N LEU A 207 9.55 -5.91 5.47
CA LEU A 207 10.14 -6.88 6.37
C LEU A 207 9.85 -6.49 7.82
N TRP A 208 9.25 -7.42 8.59
CA TRP A 208 8.78 -7.17 9.94
C TRP A 208 9.35 -8.17 10.95
N VAL A 209 9.83 -7.66 12.08
CA VAL A 209 10.17 -8.43 13.28
C VAL A 209 9.01 -8.34 14.26
N ASN A 210 8.37 -9.47 14.58
CA ASN A 210 7.17 -9.54 15.39
C ASN A 210 7.52 -9.65 16.88
N LEU A 211 7.29 -8.58 17.64
CA LEU A 211 7.68 -8.48 19.05
C LEU A 211 6.92 -9.43 19.96
N ASN A 212 5.71 -9.86 19.58
CA ASN A 212 4.94 -10.86 20.34
C ASN A 212 5.58 -12.26 20.36
N LYS A 213 6.67 -12.48 19.65
CA LYS A 213 7.47 -13.70 19.70
C LYS A 213 8.63 -13.60 20.69
N VAL A 214 8.91 -12.41 21.21
CA VAL A 214 9.92 -12.20 22.24
C VAL A 214 9.36 -12.67 23.60
N LYS A 215 10.14 -13.46 24.34
CA LYS A 215 9.75 -13.95 25.67
C LYS A 215 9.42 -12.77 26.62
N GLY A 216 8.23 -12.80 27.19
CA GLY A 216 7.68 -11.74 28.05
C GLY A 216 6.95 -10.62 27.31
N MET A 217 6.90 -10.68 25.97
CA MET A 217 6.19 -9.70 25.13
C MET A 217 5.01 -10.34 24.34
N GLU A 218 4.55 -11.54 24.71
CA GLU A 218 3.58 -12.34 23.96
C GLU A 218 2.24 -11.63 23.73
N LYS A 219 1.93 -10.60 24.51
CA LYS A 219 0.72 -9.77 24.40
C LYS A 219 0.96 -8.45 23.64
N VAL A 220 2.17 -8.23 23.17
CA VAL A 220 2.54 -6.99 22.47
C VAL A 220 2.35 -7.19 20.97
N ASN A 221 1.24 -6.75 20.44
CA ASN A 221 0.90 -6.87 19.02
C ASN A 221 1.63 -5.81 18.15
N LEU A 222 2.90 -5.57 18.46
CA LEU A 222 3.75 -4.65 17.71
C LEU A 222 4.77 -5.41 16.88
N SER A 223 5.07 -4.86 15.71
CA SER A 223 6.17 -5.27 14.87
C SER A 223 7.02 -4.04 14.50
N LEU A 224 8.31 -4.24 14.40
CA LEU A 224 9.25 -3.25 13.90
C LEU A 224 9.75 -3.69 12.53
N GLY A 225 9.84 -2.77 11.59
CA GLY A 225 10.18 -3.16 10.24
C GLY A 225 10.60 -2.03 9.33
N THR A 226 10.61 -2.37 8.06
CA THR A 226 10.96 -1.49 6.95
C THR A 226 10.13 -1.87 5.73
N GLU A 227 9.85 -0.89 4.91
CA GLU A 227 9.35 -1.05 3.56
C GLU A 227 10.31 -0.37 2.60
N VAL A 228 10.44 -0.90 1.42
CA VAL A 228 11.23 -0.28 0.36
C VAL A 228 10.38 -0.19 -0.90
N GLU A 229 9.90 1.01 -1.24
CA GLU A 229 9.32 1.22 -2.56
C GLU A 229 10.42 1.13 -3.61
N LEU A 230 10.24 0.24 -4.58
CA LEU A 230 11.02 0.12 -5.79
C LEU A 230 10.09 0.38 -6.96
N SER A 231 10.30 1.47 -7.67
CA SER A 231 9.39 1.84 -8.75
C SER A 231 10.13 2.18 -10.04
N ASN A 232 9.41 2.08 -11.17
CA ASN A 232 9.88 2.53 -12.47
C ASN A 232 8.78 3.29 -13.18
N ASN A 233 9.06 4.53 -13.57
CA ASN A 233 8.12 5.46 -14.20
C ASN A 233 6.89 5.77 -13.33
N PHE A 234 6.97 5.60 -12.02
CA PHE A 234 5.89 5.88 -11.08
C PHE A 234 6.00 7.29 -10.50
N VAL A 235 6.94 7.52 -9.60
CA VAL A 235 7.18 8.84 -8.98
C VAL A 235 7.95 9.75 -9.94
N ALA A 236 8.92 9.18 -10.67
CA ALA A 236 9.74 9.88 -11.65
C ALA A 236 9.96 8.99 -12.87
N LYS A 237 10.49 9.57 -13.95
CA LYS A 237 10.91 8.79 -15.12
C LYS A 237 12.12 7.94 -14.76
N GLY A 238 12.04 6.64 -15.06
CA GLY A 238 13.10 5.67 -14.77
C GLY A 238 12.92 5.02 -13.39
N PHE A 239 13.98 4.39 -12.90
CA PHE A 239 13.97 3.61 -11.67
C PHE A 239 14.18 4.51 -10.44
N ASP A 240 13.42 4.26 -9.38
CA ASP A 240 13.51 4.96 -8.09
C ASP A 240 13.43 3.98 -6.91
N VAL A 241 13.99 4.39 -5.76
CA VAL A 241 14.05 3.60 -4.52
C VAL A 241 13.76 4.49 -3.33
N MET A 242 12.74 4.16 -2.54
CA MET A 242 12.32 4.92 -1.37
C MET A 242 12.21 3.99 -0.15
N PRO A 243 13.26 3.92 0.71
CA PRO A 243 13.22 3.11 1.91
C PRO A 243 12.54 3.85 3.07
N THR A 244 11.79 3.11 3.88
CA THR A 244 11.17 3.57 5.12
C THR A 244 11.67 2.78 6.32
N VAL A 245 11.53 3.34 7.51
CA VAL A 245 11.50 2.61 8.78
C VAL A 245 10.10 2.68 9.35
N ALA A 246 9.63 1.58 9.95
CA ALA A 246 8.22 1.48 10.27
C ALA A 246 7.94 0.72 11.58
N VAL A 247 6.77 1.02 12.14
CA VAL A 247 6.15 0.28 13.22
C VAL A 247 4.74 -0.11 12.81
N LYS A 248 4.35 -1.35 13.11
CA LYS A 248 3.02 -1.91 12.85
C LYS A 248 2.39 -2.38 14.14
N TYR A 249 1.09 -2.10 14.32
CA TYR A 249 0.25 -2.65 15.36
C TYR A 249 -0.88 -3.46 14.72
N ALA A 250 -1.02 -4.73 15.13
CA ALA A 250 -2.10 -5.63 14.70
C ALA A 250 -3.17 -5.76 15.80
N PHE A 251 -4.45 -5.70 15.42
CA PHE A 251 -5.59 -5.79 16.34
C PHE A 251 -6.08 -7.22 16.51
#